data_cf3cdd7fb71763847e45a6aae41e2666
#
_entry.id   cf3cdd7fb71763847e45a6aae41e2666
#
_cell.length_a   1.000
_cell.length_b   1.000
_cell.length_c   1.000
_cell.angle_alpha   90.00
_cell.angle_beta   90.00
_cell.angle_gamma   90.00
#
_symmetry.space_group_name_H-M   'P 1'
#
loop_
_entity.id
_entity.type
_entity.pdbx_description
1 polymer ?
#
loop_
_entity_poly.entity_id
_entity_poly.type
_entity_poly.pdbx_seq_one_letter_code
_entity_poly.pdbx_strand_id
1 'polypeptide(L)'
;MKKLLLLVNTHSGRGDIQGMIGSIIDYYNKNDFEVTVYITQRRAHATDILLKNKGVYNNVVCCGGDGTLNEVITGLMGMEKDQRPIIGYIPCGSTNDFATGLGIKTSYTEAYKLAVDGKPFPIDIGKFNDSYFSYVAAFGMFTSISYETPQIYKNLLGYQAYVIEGIKQISKMESYNLRISYDDGIIEDEFILGIISNSNTVAGIKNLFKNDIQDGLFEVVLIKKPSNIANLSTIITALAEKKLDNPMMYHFKSRNFVFESLDNNGIKWTLDGEFGGVFTSAEIDVCPL
;
A
#
# COMPACT_ATOMS: atom_id res chain seq x y z
N MET A 1 1.50 23.71 -25.19
CA MET A 1 2.11 22.47 -24.68
C MET A 1 1.85 22.38 -23.19
N LYS A 2 1.47 21.22 -22.69
CA LYS A 2 1.34 20.94 -21.25
C LYS A 2 2.72 20.60 -20.66
N LYS A 3 3.03 21.09 -19.48
CA LYS A 3 4.30 20.79 -18.81
C LYS A 3 4.19 19.44 -18.09
N LEU A 4 5.12 18.54 -18.37
CA LEU A 4 5.19 17.22 -17.78
C LEU A 4 6.52 17.01 -17.06
N LEU A 5 6.44 16.57 -15.81
CA LEU A 5 7.59 16.15 -15.02
C LEU A 5 7.72 14.61 -15.10
N LEU A 6 8.83 14.11 -15.64
CA LEU A 6 9.17 12.71 -15.65
C LEU A 6 10.16 12.42 -14.50
N LEU A 7 9.67 11.78 -13.45
CA LEU A 7 10.48 11.36 -12.30
C LEU A 7 10.93 9.91 -12.50
N VAL A 8 12.23 9.67 -12.54
CA VAL A 8 12.81 8.35 -12.82
C VAL A 8 13.66 7.88 -11.65
N ASN A 9 13.30 6.74 -11.07
CA ASN A 9 14.15 6.02 -10.14
C ASN A 9 14.89 4.89 -10.88
N THR A 10 16.13 5.13 -11.24
CA THR A 10 16.97 4.18 -11.97
C THR A 10 17.44 2.98 -11.15
N HIS A 11 17.22 3.00 -9.83
CA HIS A 11 17.55 1.90 -8.92
C HIS A 11 16.35 0.97 -8.66
N SER A 12 15.17 1.28 -9.22
CA SER A 12 13.99 0.44 -9.08
C SER A 12 14.07 -0.81 -9.95
N GLY A 13 13.73 -1.96 -9.39
CA GLY A 13 13.65 -3.23 -10.10
C GLY A 13 14.97 -3.63 -10.75
N ARG A 14 14.92 -4.03 -12.03
CA ARG A 14 16.10 -4.45 -12.80
C ARG A 14 16.83 -3.31 -13.50
N GLY A 15 16.38 -2.07 -13.37
CA GLY A 15 17.01 -0.91 -14.02
C GLY A 15 16.77 -0.78 -15.52
N ASP A 16 15.98 -1.64 -16.13
CA ASP A 16 15.75 -1.71 -17.59
C ASP A 16 15.10 -0.44 -18.18
N ILE A 17 14.48 0.36 -17.35
CA ILE A 17 13.80 1.61 -17.75
C ILE A 17 14.77 2.65 -18.36
N GLN A 18 16.05 2.61 -17.98
CA GLN A 18 17.05 3.58 -18.46
C GLN A 18 17.15 3.58 -19.99
N GLY A 19 17.12 2.40 -20.61
CA GLY A 19 17.18 2.25 -22.08
C GLY A 19 15.94 2.80 -22.79
N MET A 20 14.85 3.04 -22.08
CA MET A 20 13.58 3.49 -22.66
C MET A 20 13.29 4.99 -22.48
N ILE A 21 14.09 5.70 -21.69
CA ILE A 21 13.84 7.12 -21.39
C ILE A 21 13.71 7.95 -22.66
N GLY A 22 14.58 7.75 -23.65
CA GLY A 22 14.52 8.45 -24.94
C GLY A 22 13.20 8.20 -25.69
N SER A 23 12.71 6.96 -25.71
CA SER A 23 11.45 6.58 -26.36
C SER A 23 10.24 7.18 -25.62
N ILE A 24 10.31 7.24 -24.29
CA ILE A 24 9.27 7.85 -23.44
C ILE A 24 9.17 9.36 -23.73
N ILE A 25 10.31 10.04 -23.74
CA ILE A 25 10.37 11.50 -24.02
C ILE A 25 9.85 11.78 -25.44
N ASP A 26 10.30 11.02 -26.45
CA ASP A 26 9.85 11.18 -27.83
C ASP A 26 8.33 11.01 -27.95
N TYR A 27 7.78 10.01 -27.28
CA TYR A 27 6.33 9.77 -27.26
C TYR A 27 5.57 10.95 -26.63
N TYR A 28 6.04 11.45 -25.47
CA TYR A 28 5.36 12.56 -24.78
C TYR A 28 5.47 13.87 -25.55
N ASN A 29 6.62 14.14 -26.16
CA ASN A 29 6.80 15.32 -27.02
C ASN A 29 5.85 15.29 -28.23
N LYS A 30 5.65 14.11 -28.86
CA LYS A 30 4.69 13.92 -29.96
C LYS A 30 3.22 14.10 -29.52
N ASN A 31 2.92 14.00 -28.22
CA ASN A 31 1.60 14.23 -27.63
C ASN A 31 1.50 15.60 -26.94
N ASP A 32 2.24 16.62 -27.43
CA ASP A 32 2.19 18.02 -27.00
C ASP A 32 2.59 18.29 -25.55
N PHE A 33 3.45 17.45 -24.97
CA PHE A 33 4.05 17.70 -23.65
C PHE A 33 5.44 18.31 -23.78
N GLU A 34 5.72 19.33 -22.97
CA GLU A 34 7.07 19.80 -22.65
C GLU A 34 7.60 18.98 -21.48
N VAL A 35 8.59 18.13 -21.74
CA VAL A 35 9.06 17.13 -20.76
C VAL A 35 10.29 17.63 -20.02
N THR A 36 10.19 17.70 -18.70
CA THR A 36 11.34 17.88 -17.79
C THR A 36 11.64 16.55 -17.11
N VAL A 37 12.88 16.09 -17.13
CA VAL A 37 13.29 14.82 -16.54
C VAL A 37 14.12 15.05 -15.28
N TYR A 38 13.75 14.36 -14.19
CA TYR A 38 14.56 14.28 -12.98
C TYR A 38 14.83 12.81 -12.64
N ILE A 39 16.10 12.48 -12.40
CA ILE A 39 16.51 11.17 -11.86
C ILE A 39 16.63 11.33 -10.35
N THR A 40 15.91 10.50 -9.59
CA THR A 40 15.99 10.51 -8.12
C THR A 40 17.35 9.99 -7.65
N GLN A 41 17.93 10.63 -6.64
CA GLN A 41 19.29 10.36 -6.16
C GLN A 41 19.34 9.81 -4.74
N ARG A 42 18.23 9.88 -4.00
CA ARG A 42 18.13 9.51 -2.59
C ARG A 42 16.66 9.31 -2.20
N ARG A 43 16.43 8.74 -1.04
CA ARG A 43 15.10 8.65 -0.42
C ARG A 43 14.47 10.04 -0.26
N ALA A 44 13.17 10.13 -0.44
CA ALA A 44 12.34 11.34 -0.43
C ALA A 44 12.71 12.40 -1.50
N HIS A 45 13.57 12.05 -2.49
CA HIS A 45 13.96 13.02 -3.50
C HIS A 45 12.80 13.39 -4.44
N ALA A 46 11.93 12.44 -4.79
CA ALA A 46 10.74 12.73 -5.60
C ALA A 46 9.79 13.71 -4.87
N THR A 47 9.61 13.53 -3.57
CA THR A 47 8.83 14.45 -2.72
C THR A 47 9.41 15.86 -2.75
N ASP A 48 10.74 16.00 -2.54
CA ASP A 48 11.40 17.29 -2.53
C ASP A 48 11.31 18.01 -3.87
N ILE A 49 11.48 17.29 -4.98
CA ILE A 49 11.35 17.86 -6.34
C ILE A 49 9.94 18.41 -6.53
N LEU A 50 8.92 17.66 -6.16
CA LEU A 50 7.52 18.07 -6.28
C LEU A 50 7.20 19.29 -5.44
N LEU A 51 7.61 19.30 -4.16
CA LEU A 51 7.36 20.42 -3.26
C LEU A 51 8.08 21.72 -3.67
N LYS A 52 9.24 21.62 -4.33
CA LYS A 52 9.94 22.77 -4.90
C LYS A 52 9.29 23.33 -6.17
N ASN A 53 8.47 22.54 -6.86
CA ASN A 53 7.87 22.87 -8.14
C ASN A 53 6.33 22.89 -8.09
N LYS A 54 5.75 23.27 -6.95
CA LYS A 54 4.28 23.35 -6.79
C LYS A 54 3.63 24.19 -7.89
N GLY A 55 2.60 23.64 -8.52
CA GLY A 55 1.83 24.34 -9.56
C GLY A 55 2.57 24.54 -10.89
N VAL A 56 3.81 24.04 -11.06
CA VAL A 56 4.60 24.22 -12.30
C VAL A 56 4.17 23.24 -13.39
N TYR A 57 3.88 22.00 -13.02
CA TYR A 57 3.59 20.90 -13.95
C TYR A 57 2.10 20.57 -13.98
N ASN A 58 1.59 20.26 -15.17
CA ASN A 58 0.23 19.78 -15.36
C ASN A 58 0.14 18.25 -15.09
N ASN A 59 1.23 17.55 -15.43
CA ASN A 59 1.34 16.10 -15.29
C ASN A 59 2.67 15.73 -14.63
N VAL A 60 2.64 14.69 -13.82
CA VAL A 60 3.81 14.03 -13.27
C VAL A 60 3.76 12.56 -13.67
N VAL A 61 4.81 12.05 -14.29
CA VAL A 61 4.94 10.61 -14.55
C VAL A 61 6.00 10.04 -13.65
N CYS A 62 5.59 9.11 -12.80
CA CYS A 62 6.45 8.36 -11.90
C CYS A 62 6.94 7.07 -12.57
N CYS A 63 8.25 6.98 -12.85
CA CYS A 63 8.92 5.74 -13.25
C CYS A 63 9.65 5.16 -12.04
N GLY A 64 9.07 4.18 -11.39
CA GLY A 64 9.65 3.61 -10.17
C GLY A 64 8.84 2.44 -9.62
N GLY A 65 9.20 1.96 -8.44
CA GLY A 65 8.40 1.00 -7.66
C GLY A 65 7.42 1.71 -6.73
N ASP A 66 6.71 0.92 -5.90
CA ASP A 66 5.70 1.42 -4.96
C ASP A 66 6.25 2.49 -4.01
N GLY A 67 7.51 2.34 -3.53
CA GLY A 67 8.16 3.36 -2.69
C GLY A 67 8.39 4.70 -3.41
N THR A 68 8.75 4.69 -4.71
CA THR A 68 8.89 5.92 -5.49
C THR A 68 7.53 6.58 -5.74
N LEU A 69 6.50 5.78 -5.99
CA LEU A 69 5.13 6.26 -6.11
C LEU A 69 4.64 6.89 -4.80
N ASN A 70 4.93 6.27 -3.66
CA ASN A 70 4.59 6.83 -2.35
C ASN A 70 5.26 8.19 -2.10
N GLU A 71 6.54 8.36 -2.51
CA GLU A 71 7.21 9.67 -2.46
C GLU A 71 6.51 10.71 -3.34
N VAL A 72 6.05 10.33 -4.53
CA VAL A 72 5.28 11.22 -5.42
C VAL A 72 3.96 11.61 -4.77
N ILE A 73 3.19 10.65 -4.27
CA ILE A 73 1.92 10.88 -3.57
C ILE A 73 2.14 11.80 -2.36
N THR A 74 3.14 11.53 -1.53
CA THR A 74 3.50 12.38 -0.39
C THR A 74 3.78 13.82 -0.82
N GLY A 75 4.50 14.01 -1.92
CA GLY A 75 4.75 15.32 -2.49
C GLY A 75 3.47 16.03 -2.94
N LEU A 76 2.56 15.33 -3.58
CA LEU A 76 1.26 15.88 -4.00
C LEU A 76 0.38 16.23 -2.82
N MET A 77 0.34 15.37 -1.80
CA MET A 77 -0.46 15.63 -0.59
C MET A 77 0.03 16.85 0.19
N GLY A 78 1.30 17.23 0.04
CA GLY A 78 1.86 18.49 0.55
C GLY A 78 1.55 19.74 -0.30
N MET A 79 0.67 19.61 -1.33
CA MET A 79 0.22 20.73 -2.18
C MET A 79 -1.28 20.99 -1.97
N GLU A 80 -1.70 22.23 -2.25
CA GLU A 80 -3.13 22.54 -2.36
C GLU A 80 -3.74 21.78 -3.55
N LYS A 81 -5.03 21.42 -3.46
CA LYS A 81 -5.70 20.57 -4.45
C LYS A 81 -5.59 21.09 -5.89
N ASP A 82 -5.71 22.40 -6.08
CA ASP A 82 -5.64 23.07 -7.38
C ASP A 82 -4.22 23.12 -7.97
N GLN A 83 -3.21 22.83 -7.16
CA GLN A 83 -1.80 22.78 -7.57
C GLN A 83 -1.33 21.36 -7.90
N ARG A 84 -2.13 20.33 -7.60
CA ARG A 84 -1.77 18.94 -7.80
C ARG A 84 -1.80 18.57 -9.28
N PRO A 85 -0.69 18.10 -9.86
CA PRO A 85 -0.68 17.57 -11.22
C PRO A 85 -1.36 16.19 -11.29
N ILE A 86 -1.80 15.80 -12.48
CA ILE A 86 -2.26 14.45 -12.77
C ILE A 86 -1.05 13.49 -12.70
N ILE A 87 -1.21 12.35 -12.02
CA ILE A 87 -0.17 11.32 -11.93
C ILE A 87 -0.35 10.29 -13.05
N GLY A 88 0.73 10.03 -13.80
CA GLY A 88 0.91 8.81 -14.57
C GLY A 88 1.89 7.89 -13.86
N TYR A 89 1.71 6.58 -13.95
CA TYR A 89 2.58 5.62 -13.29
C TYR A 89 3.13 4.58 -14.26
N ILE A 90 4.45 4.44 -14.28
CA ILE A 90 5.20 3.39 -15.01
C ILE A 90 5.82 2.49 -13.94
N PRO A 91 5.23 1.32 -13.68
CA PRO A 91 5.70 0.41 -12.62
C PRO A 91 7.02 -0.24 -13.01
N CYS A 92 8.09 0.12 -12.32
CA CYS A 92 9.45 -0.37 -12.55
C CYS A 92 10.02 -1.16 -11.36
N GLY A 93 9.26 -1.31 -10.29
CA GLY A 93 9.67 -2.03 -9.08
C GLY A 93 9.58 -3.55 -9.23
N SER A 94 9.96 -4.27 -8.17
CA SER A 94 9.92 -5.73 -8.14
C SER A 94 8.50 -6.27 -7.92
N THR A 95 7.69 -5.61 -7.11
CA THR A 95 6.35 -6.07 -6.70
C THR A 95 5.25 -5.33 -7.44
N ASN A 96 5.27 -4.00 -7.40
CA ASN A 96 4.29 -3.11 -8.03
C ASN A 96 2.83 -3.46 -7.63
N ASP A 97 2.60 -3.63 -6.33
CA ASP A 97 1.29 -4.06 -5.80
C ASP A 97 0.19 -3.04 -6.14
N PHE A 98 0.50 -1.74 -6.05
CA PHE A 98 -0.44 -0.69 -6.43
C PHE A 98 -0.85 -0.79 -7.91
N ALA A 99 0.11 -0.96 -8.82
CA ALA A 99 -0.18 -1.12 -10.25
C ALA A 99 -1.00 -2.39 -10.52
N THR A 100 -0.67 -3.48 -9.83
CA THR A 100 -1.41 -4.75 -9.92
C THR A 100 -2.85 -4.59 -9.45
N GLY A 101 -3.07 -3.88 -8.34
CA GLY A 101 -4.40 -3.59 -7.80
C GLY A 101 -5.27 -2.78 -8.76
N LEU A 102 -4.67 -1.83 -9.51
CA LEU A 102 -5.34 -1.03 -10.53
C LEU A 102 -5.43 -1.70 -11.91
N GLY A 103 -4.88 -2.89 -12.09
CA GLY A 103 -4.81 -3.56 -13.40
C GLY A 103 -3.90 -2.87 -14.41
N ILE A 104 -2.96 -2.04 -13.95
CA ILE A 104 -1.96 -1.40 -14.82
C ILE A 104 -1.00 -2.47 -15.33
N LYS A 105 -0.83 -2.53 -16.65
CA LYS A 105 0.07 -3.48 -17.28
C LYS A 105 1.53 -3.17 -16.96
N THR A 106 2.33 -4.21 -16.76
CA THR A 106 3.75 -4.11 -16.41
C THR A 106 4.67 -3.98 -17.63
N SER A 107 4.13 -4.08 -18.85
CA SER A 107 4.88 -3.73 -20.07
C SER A 107 5.18 -2.23 -20.08
N TYR A 108 6.45 -1.87 -20.10
CA TYR A 108 6.86 -0.46 -20.10
C TYR A 108 6.24 0.33 -21.23
N THR A 109 6.16 -0.28 -22.45
CA THR A 109 5.57 0.38 -23.62
C THR A 109 4.10 0.69 -23.46
N GLU A 110 3.32 -0.19 -22.85
CA GLU A 110 1.90 0.06 -22.58
C GLU A 110 1.74 1.03 -21.40
N ALA A 111 2.56 0.90 -20.37
CA ALA A 111 2.48 1.73 -19.17
C ALA A 111 2.80 3.21 -19.48
N TYR A 112 3.88 3.52 -20.23
CA TYR A 112 4.19 4.92 -20.51
C TYR A 112 3.17 5.60 -21.43
N LYS A 113 2.55 4.85 -22.34
CA LYS A 113 1.42 5.36 -23.14
C LYS A 113 0.21 5.63 -22.26
N LEU A 114 -0.17 4.65 -21.46
CA LEU A 114 -1.32 4.78 -20.54
C LEU A 114 -1.15 5.97 -19.59
N ALA A 115 0.08 6.26 -19.16
CA ALA A 115 0.39 7.35 -18.23
C ALA A 115 -0.01 8.74 -18.74
N VAL A 116 -0.16 8.95 -20.05
CA VAL A 116 -0.57 10.23 -20.65
C VAL A 116 -1.83 10.14 -21.49
N ASP A 117 -2.12 8.98 -22.11
CA ASP A 117 -3.31 8.77 -22.93
C ASP A 117 -4.53 8.31 -22.11
N GLY A 118 -4.27 7.79 -20.91
CA GLY A 118 -5.29 7.27 -20.03
C GLY A 118 -6.25 8.36 -19.54
N LYS A 119 -7.47 7.96 -19.25
CA LYS A 119 -8.42 8.86 -18.59
C LYS A 119 -8.07 8.92 -17.07
N PRO A 120 -7.72 10.09 -16.54
CA PRO A 120 -7.45 10.23 -15.13
C PRO A 120 -8.71 9.99 -14.30
N PHE A 121 -8.54 9.42 -13.12
CA PHE A 121 -9.60 9.20 -12.14
C PHE A 121 -9.05 9.48 -10.72
N PRO A 122 -9.88 9.99 -9.81
CA PRO A 122 -9.46 10.19 -8.43
C PRO A 122 -9.24 8.85 -7.73
N ILE A 123 -8.37 8.86 -6.73
CA ILE A 123 -8.17 7.73 -5.82
C ILE A 123 -8.13 8.24 -4.38
N ASP A 124 -8.53 7.41 -3.46
CA ASP A 124 -8.41 7.69 -2.04
C ASP A 124 -7.02 7.32 -1.54
N ILE A 125 -6.40 8.22 -0.76
CA ILE A 125 -5.08 8.06 -0.14
C ILE A 125 -5.24 8.00 1.36
N GLY A 126 -4.51 7.11 2.02
CA GLY A 126 -4.45 7.05 3.48
C GLY A 126 -3.48 8.08 4.04
N LYS A 127 -3.96 8.91 4.96
CA LYS A 127 -3.10 9.69 5.85
C LYS A 127 -2.90 8.89 7.13
N PHE A 128 -1.68 8.63 7.51
CA PHE A 128 -1.28 7.92 8.70
C PHE A 128 -0.42 8.84 9.56
N ASN A 129 -0.96 9.41 10.63
CA ASN A 129 -0.31 10.49 11.38
C ASN A 129 0.19 11.60 10.42
N ASP A 130 1.50 11.83 10.37
CA ASP A 130 2.13 12.81 9.47
C ASP A 130 2.61 12.20 8.14
N SER A 131 2.30 10.93 7.86
CA SER A 131 2.73 10.20 6.66
C SER A 131 1.53 9.86 5.77
N TYR A 132 1.82 9.34 4.56
CA TYR A 132 0.80 8.88 3.63
C TYR A 132 1.11 7.47 3.14
N PHE A 133 0.05 6.73 2.79
CA PHE A 133 0.16 5.45 2.11
C PHE A 133 -0.83 5.36 0.95
N SER A 134 -0.44 4.67 -0.11
CA SER A 134 -1.23 4.61 -1.34
C SER A 134 -2.24 3.47 -1.35
N TYR A 135 -1.92 2.33 -0.72
CA TYR A 135 -2.81 1.16 -0.82
C TYR A 135 -2.93 0.33 0.47
N VAL A 136 -1.96 0.35 1.37
CA VAL A 136 -2.05 -0.46 2.60
C VAL A 136 -1.27 0.12 3.77
N ALA A 137 -1.91 0.16 4.94
CA ALA A 137 -1.26 0.24 6.25
C ALA A 137 -1.53 -1.07 7.00
N ALA A 138 -0.50 -1.64 7.64
CA ALA A 138 -0.64 -2.89 8.36
C ALA A 138 0.25 -2.94 9.60
N PHE A 139 -0.17 -3.74 10.58
CA PHE A 139 0.64 -4.06 11.77
C PHE A 139 0.54 -5.55 12.11
N GLY A 140 1.50 -6.05 12.88
CA GLY A 140 1.49 -7.40 13.43
C GLY A 140 2.18 -8.43 12.54
N MET A 141 1.70 -9.67 12.57
CA MET A 141 2.30 -10.78 11.83
C MET A 141 2.41 -10.46 10.35
N PHE A 142 3.51 -10.84 9.72
CA PHE A 142 3.86 -10.60 8.31
C PHE A 142 4.37 -9.20 7.97
N THR A 143 4.34 -8.23 8.87
CA THR A 143 4.92 -6.90 8.60
C THR A 143 6.44 -6.89 8.69
N SER A 144 7.05 -7.86 9.38
CA SER A 144 8.51 -8.04 9.51
C SER A 144 9.08 -9.09 8.55
N ILE A 145 8.25 -9.79 7.80
CA ILE A 145 8.70 -10.80 6.84
C ILE A 145 8.98 -10.11 5.51
N SER A 146 10.23 -9.65 5.35
CA SER A 146 10.79 -9.40 4.03
C SER A 146 10.56 -10.63 3.15
N TYR A 147 9.75 -10.49 2.12
CA TYR A 147 9.72 -11.17 0.82
C TYR A 147 10.12 -12.66 0.70
N GLU A 148 10.40 -13.41 1.77
CA GLU A 148 10.92 -14.78 1.70
C GLU A 148 9.88 -15.90 1.82
N THR A 149 8.58 -15.63 1.99
CA THR A 149 7.68 -16.74 2.25
C THR A 149 6.33 -16.74 1.55
N PRO A 150 6.29 -17.19 0.30
CA PRO A 150 5.14 -17.96 -0.20
C PRO A 150 5.23 -19.46 0.10
N GLN A 151 6.34 -19.98 0.68
CA GLN A 151 6.50 -21.44 0.87
C GLN A 151 5.60 -22.05 1.94
N ILE A 152 5.15 -21.28 2.92
CA ILE A 152 4.20 -21.77 3.93
C ILE A 152 2.87 -22.22 3.29
N TYR A 153 2.44 -21.57 2.20
CA TYR A 153 1.23 -21.96 1.48
C TYR A 153 1.41 -23.16 0.54
N LYS A 154 2.65 -23.53 0.19
CA LYS A 154 2.90 -24.64 -0.74
C LYS A 154 2.95 -26.00 -0.08
N ASN A 155 3.08 -26.08 1.24
CA ASN A 155 3.18 -27.33 1.98
C ASN A 155 1.90 -27.70 2.73
N LEU A 156 0.73 -27.55 2.12
CA LEU A 156 -0.56 -28.05 2.62
C LEU A 156 -0.61 -29.59 2.80
N LEU A 157 0.49 -30.30 2.55
CA LEU A 157 0.60 -31.75 2.70
C LEU A 157 0.93 -32.22 4.13
N GLY A 158 1.05 -31.29 5.08
CA GLY A 158 1.36 -31.62 6.48
C GLY A 158 0.44 -30.96 7.50
N TYR A 159 -0.88 -30.86 7.23
CA TYR A 159 -1.85 -30.20 8.11
C TYR A 159 -1.70 -30.58 9.60
N GLN A 160 -1.46 -31.86 9.92
CA GLN A 160 -1.28 -32.31 11.31
C GLN A 160 0.04 -31.84 11.92
N ALA A 161 1.13 -31.85 11.17
CA ALA A 161 2.43 -31.34 11.64
C ALA A 161 2.40 -29.82 11.83
N TYR A 162 1.67 -29.11 10.98
CA TYR A 162 1.47 -27.66 11.06
C TYR A 162 0.64 -27.25 12.27
N VAL A 163 -0.39 -28.03 12.61
CA VAL A 163 -1.22 -27.82 13.80
C VAL A 163 -0.38 -27.95 15.08
N ILE A 164 0.47 -28.98 15.18
CA ILE A 164 1.33 -29.21 16.37
C ILE A 164 2.38 -28.10 16.51
N GLU A 165 2.99 -27.65 15.42
CA GLU A 165 3.94 -26.53 15.43
C GLU A 165 3.23 -25.20 15.72
N GLY A 166 2.02 -24.99 15.18
CA GLY A 166 1.18 -23.83 15.45
C GLY A 166 0.83 -23.66 16.93
N ILE A 167 0.60 -24.78 17.68
CA ILE A 167 0.34 -24.74 19.13
C ILE A 167 1.51 -24.14 19.89
N LYS A 168 2.73 -24.59 19.57
CA LYS A 168 3.95 -24.09 20.22
C LYS A 168 4.21 -22.64 19.91
N GLN A 169 3.65 -22.12 18.80
CA GLN A 169 3.86 -20.76 18.35
C GLN A 169 2.79 -19.78 18.80
N ILE A 170 1.55 -20.24 19.14
CA ILE A 170 0.47 -19.34 19.59
C ILE A 170 0.91 -18.50 20.79
N SER A 171 1.61 -19.08 21.77
CA SER A 171 2.11 -18.34 22.93
C SER A 171 3.26 -17.38 22.64
N LYS A 172 3.90 -17.51 21.47
CA LYS A 172 5.03 -16.66 21.00
C LYS A 172 4.61 -15.65 19.96
N MET A 173 3.36 -15.69 19.51
CA MET A 173 2.85 -14.71 18.54
C MET A 173 2.88 -13.33 19.16
N GLU A 174 3.58 -12.39 18.50
CA GLU A 174 3.51 -10.98 18.82
C GLU A 174 2.05 -10.54 18.66
N SER A 175 1.49 -9.90 19.66
CA SER A 175 0.11 -9.44 19.69
C SER A 175 0.03 -8.08 20.37
N TYR A 176 -1.03 -7.37 20.08
CA TYR A 176 -1.26 -6.01 20.55
C TYR A 176 -2.65 -5.92 21.18
N ASN A 177 -2.74 -5.47 22.43
CA ASN A 177 -4.01 -5.11 23.09
C ASN A 177 -4.39 -3.73 22.63
N LEU A 178 -5.42 -3.63 21.79
CA LEU A 178 -5.78 -2.36 21.15
C LEU A 178 -7.21 -1.95 21.45
N ARG A 179 -7.39 -0.65 21.62
CA ARG A 179 -8.65 0.05 21.42
C ARG A 179 -8.60 0.67 20.02
N ILE A 180 -9.60 0.38 19.22
CA ILE A 180 -9.73 0.88 17.86
C ILE A 180 -11.06 1.62 17.76
N SER A 181 -10.99 2.94 17.65
CA SER A 181 -12.14 3.79 17.39
C SER A 181 -12.27 4.01 15.89
N TYR A 182 -13.48 3.91 15.35
CA TYR A 182 -13.80 4.12 13.95
C TYR A 182 -15.18 4.77 13.82
N ASP A 183 -15.63 5.11 12.59
CA ASP A 183 -16.85 5.90 12.38
C ASP A 183 -18.09 5.33 13.10
N ASP A 184 -18.24 4.00 13.12
CA ASP A 184 -19.45 3.34 13.64
C ASP A 184 -19.29 2.81 15.08
N GLY A 185 -18.11 2.93 15.71
CA GLY A 185 -17.94 2.43 17.06
C GLY A 185 -16.53 2.26 17.58
N ILE A 186 -16.41 1.42 18.59
CA ILE A 186 -15.14 1.10 19.26
C ILE A 186 -15.02 -0.41 19.37
N ILE A 187 -13.83 -0.92 19.06
CA ILE A 187 -13.45 -2.32 19.24
C ILE A 187 -12.29 -2.38 20.23
N GLU A 188 -12.38 -3.25 21.23
CA GLU A 188 -11.27 -3.57 22.13
C GLU A 188 -11.03 -5.08 22.09
N ASP A 189 -9.83 -5.49 21.70
CA ASP A 189 -9.45 -6.91 21.66
C ASP A 189 -7.92 -7.05 21.56
N GLU A 190 -7.42 -8.29 21.61
CA GLU A 190 -6.03 -8.62 21.37
C GLU A 190 -5.84 -9.12 19.93
N PHE A 191 -5.01 -8.40 19.15
CA PHE A 191 -4.82 -8.64 17.73
C PHE A 191 -3.41 -9.11 17.40
N ILE A 192 -3.29 -10.02 16.43
CA ILE A 192 -2.01 -10.47 15.86
C ILE A 192 -1.74 -9.82 14.49
N LEU A 193 -2.75 -9.27 13.84
CA LEU A 193 -2.65 -8.63 12.52
C LEU A 193 -3.78 -7.62 12.34
N GLY A 194 -3.43 -6.46 11.80
CA GLY A 194 -4.37 -5.50 11.26
C GLY A 194 -3.94 -5.06 9.87
N ILE A 195 -4.90 -4.99 8.95
CA ILE A 195 -4.74 -4.52 7.58
C ILE A 195 -5.80 -3.48 7.31
N ILE A 196 -5.38 -2.30 6.90
CA ILE A 196 -6.23 -1.20 6.44
C ILE A 196 -5.84 -0.93 4.98
N SER A 197 -6.77 -1.12 4.05
CA SER A 197 -6.40 -1.12 2.63
C SER A 197 -7.44 -0.45 1.74
N ASN A 198 -6.91 0.24 0.72
CA ASN A 198 -7.64 0.75 -0.43
C ASN A 198 -7.33 -0.07 -1.70
N SER A 199 -6.91 -1.32 -1.57
CA SER A 199 -6.56 -2.17 -2.70
C SER A 199 -7.25 -3.52 -2.65
N ASN A 200 -7.61 -4.05 -3.82
CA ASN A 200 -8.10 -5.42 -3.94
C ASN A 200 -6.98 -6.48 -3.77
N THR A 201 -5.72 -6.04 -3.81
CA THR A 201 -4.54 -6.91 -3.68
C THR A 201 -3.69 -6.42 -2.52
N VAL A 202 -3.43 -7.28 -1.55
CA VAL A 202 -2.58 -6.99 -0.39
C VAL A 202 -1.61 -8.14 -0.20
N ALA A 203 -0.33 -7.84 -0.06
CA ALA A 203 0.75 -8.82 0.15
C ALA A 203 0.71 -9.99 -0.87
N GLY A 204 0.42 -9.70 -2.14
CA GLY A 204 0.31 -10.69 -3.21
C GLY A 204 -0.98 -11.52 -3.21
N ILE A 205 -1.86 -11.36 -2.23
CA ILE A 205 -3.18 -12.02 -2.20
C ILE A 205 -4.14 -11.20 -3.06
N LYS A 206 -4.42 -11.68 -4.25
CA LYS A 206 -5.35 -11.02 -5.18
C LYS A 206 -6.81 -11.24 -4.76
N ASN A 207 -7.64 -10.21 -4.94
CA ASN A 207 -9.07 -10.25 -4.63
C ASN A 207 -9.36 -10.64 -3.17
N LEU A 208 -8.55 -10.16 -2.24
CA LEU A 208 -8.83 -10.29 -0.80
C LEU A 208 -10.03 -9.41 -0.45
N PHE A 209 -10.10 -8.22 -1.03
CA PHE A 209 -11.19 -7.26 -0.87
C PHE A 209 -11.91 -7.01 -2.21
N LYS A 210 -13.08 -6.40 -2.11
CA LYS A 210 -13.84 -5.86 -3.24
C LYS A 210 -13.93 -4.34 -3.08
N ASN A 211 -12.78 -3.68 -3.10
CA ASN A 211 -12.71 -2.24 -2.88
C ASN A 211 -13.17 -1.44 -4.08
N ASP A 212 -13.92 -0.40 -3.80
CA ASP A 212 -14.01 0.79 -4.65
C ASP A 212 -12.98 1.79 -4.12
N ILE A 213 -11.98 2.11 -4.93
CA ILE A 213 -10.86 2.99 -4.54
C ILE A 213 -11.23 4.47 -4.50
N GLN A 214 -12.52 4.80 -4.67
CA GLN A 214 -13.08 6.15 -4.78
C GLN A 214 -14.27 6.36 -3.84
N ASP A 215 -14.62 5.38 -3.00
CA ASP A 215 -15.81 5.46 -2.12
C ASP A 215 -15.57 6.24 -0.82
N GLY A 216 -14.33 6.70 -0.62
CA GLY A 216 -13.93 7.44 0.58
C GLY A 216 -13.83 6.56 1.83
N LEU A 217 -13.70 5.24 1.66
CA LEU A 217 -13.61 4.26 2.73
C LEU A 217 -12.43 3.31 2.51
N PHE A 218 -11.85 2.84 3.60
CA PHE A 218 -10.88 1.75 3.56
C PHE A 218 -11.49 0.47 4.13
N GLU A 219 -11.15 -0.66 3.52
CA GLU A 219 -11.42 -1.98 4.07
C GLU A 219 -10.45 -2.26 5.21
N VAL A 220 -11.00 -2.76 6.32
CA VAL A 220 -10.25 -3.15 7.51
C VAL A 220 -10.46 -4.61 7.80
N VAL A 221 -9.36 -5.33 7.99
CA VAL A 221 -9.35 -6.67 8.55
C VAL A 221 -8.46 -6.69 9.78
N LEU A 222 -9.04 -7.09 10.90
CA LEU A 222 -8.32 -7.29 12.16
C LEU A 222 -8.44 -8.75 12.54
N ILE A 223 -7.32 -9.41 12.79
CA ILE A 223 -7.27 -10.82 13.19
C ILE A 223 -6.93 -10.90 14.66
N LYS A 224 -7.85 -11.50 15.43
CA LYS A 224 -7.70 -11.71 16.87
C LYS A 224 -6.59 -12.72 17.16
N LYS A 225 -6.01 -12.62 18.33
CA LYS A 225 -5.09 -13.65 18.83
C LYS A 225 -5.85 -14.96 19.06
N PRO A 226 -5.45 -16.07 18.42
CA PRO A 226 -6.06 -17.36 18.68
C PRO A 226 -5.73 -17.82 20.10
N SER A 227 -6.73 -18.27 20.87
CA SER A 227 -6.52 -18.83 22.21
C SER A 227 -6.30 -20.35 22.19
N ASN A 228 -6.58 -21.00 21.06
CA ASN A 228 -6.45 -22.44 20.88
C ASN A 228 -6.31 -22.79 19.39
N ILE A 229 -6.09 -24.09 19.11
CA ILE A 229 -5.87 -24.60 17.74
C ILE A 229 -7.11 -24.46 16.87
N ALA A 230 -8.30 -24.63 17.45
CA ALA A 230 -9.53 -24.50 16.68
C ALA A 230 -9.67 -23.07 16.12
N ASN A 231 -9.36 -22.06 16.95
CA ASN A 231 -9.34 -20.68 16.53
C ASN A 231 -8.30 -20.41 15.43
N LEU A 232 -7.09 -20.98 15.57
CA LEU A 232 -6.04 -20.87 14.55
C LEU A 232 -6.48 -21.53 13.23
N SER A 233 -7.08 -22.71 13.30
CA SER A 233 -7.62 -23.40 12.13
C SER A 233 -8.72 -22.60 11.44
N THR A 234 -9.60 -21.94 12.22
CA THR A 234 -10.64 -21.05 11.69
C THR A 234 -10.03 -19.88 10.92
N ILE A 235 -8.99 -19.23 11.46
CA ILE A 235 -8.29 -18.13 10.80
C ILE A 235 -7.66 -18.60 9.48
N ILE A 236 -6.92 -19.72 9.50
CA ILE A 236 -6.22 -20.24 8.31
C ILE A 236 -7.24 -20.60 7.21
N THR A 237 -8.32 -21.27 7.56
CA THR A 237 -9.38 -21.64 6.61
C THR A 237 -10.05 -20.40 6.02
N ALA A 238 -10.38 -19.43 6.85
CA ALA A 238 -11.01 -18.18 6.42
C ALA A 238 -10.13 -17.41 5.42
N LEU A 239 -8.84 -17.28 5.70
CA LEU A 239 -7.88 -16.63 4.79
C LEU A 239 -7.72 -17.41 3.47
N ALA A 240 -7.65 -18.75 3.52
CA ALA A 240 -7.55 -19.59 2.33
C ALA A 240 -8.80 -19.49 1.44
N GLU A 241 -9.98 -19.43 2.04
CA GLU A 241 -11.26 -19.30 1.36
C GLU A 241 -11.64 -17.83 1.05
N LYS A 242 -10.86 -16.87 1.55
CA LYS A 242 -11.16 -15.42 1.48
C LYS A 242 -12.52 -15.08 2.10
N LYS A 243 -12.89 -15.77 3.15
CA LYS A 243 -14.11 -15.55 3.93
C LYS A 243 -13.75 -14.81 5.22
N LEU A 244 -13.81 -13.49 5.19
CA LEU A 244 -13.41 -12.62 6.30
C LEU A 244 -14.48 -12.48 7.39
N ASP A 245 -15.70 -12.94 7.12
CA ASP A 245 -16.80 -12.94 8.09
C ASP A 245 -16.72 -14.21 8.97
N ASN A 246 -16.05 -14.10 10.10
CA ASN A 246 -15.91 -15.17 11.08
C ASN A 246 -15.58 -14.64 12.49
N PRO A 247 -15.79 -15.43 13.57
CA PRO A 247 -15.63 -14.97 14.97
C PRO A 247 -14.22 -14.52 15.36
N MET A 248 -13.20 -14.94 14.59
CA MET A 248 -11.79 -14.60 14.85
C MET A 248 -11.31 -13.37 14.09
N MET A 249 -12.20 -12.71 13.35
CA MET A 249 -11.87 -11.54 12.56
C MET A 249 -12.93 -10.46 12.72
N TYR A 250 -12.48 -9.19 12.63
CA TYR A 250 -13.34 -8.07 12.32
C TYR A 250 -13.08 -7.67 10.88
N HIS A 251 -14.12 -7.48 10.11
CA HIS A 251 -14.07 -7.02 8.73
C HIS A 251 -15.14 -5.94 8.53
N PHE A 252 -14.72 -4.73 8.21
CA PHE A 252 -15.59 -3.58 8.03
C PHE A 252 -14.94 -2.51 7.17
N LYS A 253 -15.70 -1.47 6.81
CA LYS A 253 -15.21 -0.27 6.14
C LYS A 253 -15.35 0.93 7.05
N SER A 254 -14.40 1.86 6.98
CA SER A 254 -14.50 3.15 7.65
C SER A 254 -13.62 4.19 6.98
N ARG A 255 -13.85 5.46 7.32
CA ARG A 255 -13.07 6.60 6.84
C ARG A 255 -11.99 6.99 7.83
N ASN A 256 -12.31 7.00 9.12
CA ASN A 256 -11.42 7.46 10.18
C ASN A 256 -11.18 6.33 11.17
N PHE A 257 -9.93 6.23 11.62
CA PHE A 257 -9.53 5.23 12.60
C PHE A 257 -8.56 5.84 13.60
N VAL A 258 -8.71 5.46 14.86
CA VAL A 258 -7.72 5.72 15.90
C VAL A 258 -7.38 4.39 16.56
N PHE A 259 -6.13 4.00 16.45
CA PHE A 259 -5.57 2.81 17.08
C PHE A 259 -4.80 3.23 18.31
N GLU A 260 -5.16 2.71 19.47
CA GLU A 260 -4.50 2.99 20.75
C GLU A 260 -4.06 1.69 21.41
N SER A 261 -2.80 1.62 21.82
CA SER A 261 -2.28 0.51 22.61
C SER A 261 -2.73 0.63 24.06
N LEU A 262 -3.45 -0.37 24.58
CA LEU A 262 -3.96 -0.37 25.95
C LEU A 262 -2.88 -0.66 27.00
N ASP A 263 -1.78 -1.25 26.61
CA ASP A 263 -0.64 -1.59 27.47
C ASP A 263 0.58 -0.67 27.23
N ASN A 264 0.41 0.42 26.47
CA ASN A 264 1.46 1.36 26.08
C ASN A 264 2.63 0.74 25.30
N ASN A 265 2.49 -0.48 24.79
CA ASN A 265 3.47 -1.07 23.89
C ASN A 265 3.39 -0.42 22.51
N GLY A 266 4.53 -0.16 21.90
CA GLY A 266 4.55 0.40 20.55
C GLY A 266 4.06 -0.59 19.50
N ILE A 267 3.11 -0.18 18.69
CA ILE A 267 2.61 -0.93 17.53
C ILE A 267 3.56 -0.66 16.37
N LYS A 268 4.16 -1.72 15.80
CA LYS A 268 5.00 -1.62 14.60
C LYS A 268 4.14 -1.60 13.35
N TRP A 269 4.23 -0.52 12.60
CA TRP A 269 3.46 -0.32 11.37
C TRP A 269 4.30 -0.49 10.12
N THR A 270 3.63 -0.94 9.08
CA THR A 270 4.15 -0.99 7.70
C THR A 270 3.19 -0.19 6.81
N LEU A 271 3.73 0.70 5.99
CA LEU A 271 2.98 1.51 5.02
C LEU A 271 3.50 1.16 3.62
N ASP A 272 2.61 0.69 2.74
CA ASP A 272 2.95 0.28 1.36
C ASP A 272 4.14 -0.70 1.29
N GLY A 273 4.27 -1.59 2.29
CA GLY A 273 5.35 -2.57 2.37
C GLY A 273 6.66 -2.06 2.98
N GLU A 274 6.75 -0.77 3.33
CA GLU A 274 7.91 -0.13 3.97
C GLU A 274 7.67 0.05 5.47
N PHE A 275 8.74 0.12 6.28
CA PHE A 275 8.62 0.40 7.71
C PHE A 275 8.02 1.78 7.96
N GLY A 276 6.82 1.80 8.55
CA GLY A 276 6.03 3.00 8.83
C GLY A 276 6.26 3.64 10.19
N GLY A 277 7.02 2.99 11.07
CA GLY A 277 7.30 3.49 12.43
C GLY A 277 6.72 2.60 13.54
N VAL A 278 6.94 3.05 14.78
CA VAL A 278 6.41 2.42 16.00
C VAL A 278 5.67 3.48 16.81
N PHE A 279 4.38 3.25 17.07
CA PHE A 279 3.51 4.23 17.72
C PHE A 279 2.65 3.56 18.79
N THR A 280 2.42 4.23 19.90
CA THR A 280 1.43 3.80 20.91
C THR A 280 0.02 4.23 20.53
N SER A 281 -0.10 5.25 19.68
CA SER A 281 -1.35 5.70 19.06
C SER A 281 -1.11 6.06 17.61
N ALA A 282 -2.02 5.67 16.73
CA ALA A 282 -1.97 5.97 15.31
C ALA A 282 -3.34 6.42 14.81
N GLU A 283 -3.36 7.54 14.10
CA GLU A 283 -4.56 8.07 13.45
C GLU A 283 -4.47 7.81 11.95
N ILE A 284 -5.56 7.31 11.37
CA ILE A 284 -5.67 7.04 9.93
C ILE A 284 -6.93 7.70 9.39
N ASP A 285 -6.76 8.53 8.38
CA ASP A 285 -7.85 9.21 7.67
C ASP A 285 -7.80 8.92 6.18
N VAL A 286 -8.97 8.81 5.54
CA VAL A 286 -9.07 8.73 4.08
C VAL A 286 -9.07 10.13 3.50
N CYS A 287 -8.12 10.40 2.62
CA CYS A 287 -7.96 11.67 1.92
C CYS A 287 -8.13 11.47 0.42
N PRO A 288 -9.12 12.07 -0.25
CA PRO A 288 -9.25 11.99 -1.70
C PRO A 288 -8.12 12.79 -2.38
N LEU A 289 -7.45 12.15 -3.33
CA LEU A 289 -6.36 12.75 -4.13
C LEU A 289 -6.89 13.63 -5.27
#